data_8220dbb10200b9c9c6ac13cab73f77dd
#
_entry.id   8220dbb10200b9c9c6ac13cab73f77dd
#
_cell.length_a   1.000
_cell.length_b   1.000
_cell.length_c   1.000
_cell.angle_alpha   90.00
_cell.angle_beta   90.00
_cell.angle_gamma   90.00
#
_symmetry.space_group_name_H-M   'P 1'
#
loop_
_entity.id
_entity.type
_entity.pdbx_description
1 polymer ?
#
loop_
_entity_poly.entity_id
_entity_poly.type
_entity_poly.pdbx_seq_one_letter_code
_entity_poly.pdbx_strand_id
1 'polypeptide(L)'
;MKIVFLDAKTIGDDIDLSGFDALGEVTRYDFTTPEEAPERVKDADVLIINKVPVNEQTIHTAAHLKLVCVTATGTNNLDKDYLASRGIAWRNVAGYSTETVTQHTFAMLFYLLEKLRYYDDYVKNGNYINDTCFTHFSEHFSELNGKTWGIIGLGAIGRRVAQIAEAFGAHVIYYSASGQPAQNGYTQVDLDTLLTASDIISVHAPLNEYTENLLDKDAFAKMKKSCIFLNLGREPIVVEQDLYDALITDEIAAAGLDVLCQEPMSEQNPLFQIKDSRKLLITPHIAWAGIEARIRLMDIILNQIKDFFEL
;
A
#
# COMPACT_ATOMS: atom_id res chain seq x y z
N MET A 1 -17.55 1.60 -29.06
CA MET A 1 -16.83 2.32 -27.97
C MET A 1 -15.36 1.95 -28.05
N LYS A 2 -14.45 2.92 -27.90
CA LYS A 2 -13.00 2.69 -27.87
C LYS A 2 -12.49 2.79 -26.44
N ILE A 3 -11.94 1.68 -25.94
CA ILE A 3 -11.37 1.56 -24.58
C ILE A 3 -9.86 1.47 -24.69
N VAL A 4 -9.13 2.31 -23.97
CA VAL A 4 -7.67 2.32 -23.98
C VAL A 4 -7.13 2.10 -22.57
N PHE A 5 -6.32 1.06 -22.41
CA PHE A 5 -5.48 0.85 -21.22
C PHE A 5 -4.12 1.52 -21.47
N LEU A 6 -3.69 2.41 -20.59
CA LEU A 6 -2.43 3.12 -20.73
C LEU A 6 -1.25 2.45 -20.01
N ASP A 7 -1.51 1.59 -19.05
CA ASP A 7 -0.51 0.90 -18.24
C ASP A 7 -0.97 -0.50 -17.80
N ALA A 8 -1.45 -1.31 -18.78
CA ALA A 8 -2.04 -2.62 -18.59
C ALA A 8 -1.11 -3.60 -17.83
N LYS A 9 0.21 -3.46 -18.00
CA LYS A 9 1.20 -4.29 -17.30
C LYS A 9 1.12 -4.19 -15.78
N THR A 10 0.60 -3.08 -15.25
CA THR A 10 0.40 -2.90 -13.81
C THR A 10 -0.67 -3.82 -13.23
N ILE A 11 -1.53 -4.41 -14.08
CA ILE A 11 -2.58 -5.36 -13.67
C ILE A 11 -2.02 -6.78 -13.58
N GLY A 12 -0.95 -7.08 -14.33
CA GLY A 12 -0.36 -8.41 -14.49
C GLY A 12 -0.92 -9.17 -15.69
N ASP A 13 -0.13 -10.09 -16.24
CA ASP A 13 -0.46 -10.86 -17.45
C ASP A 13 -1.35 -12.07 -17.15
N ASP A 14 -1.61 -12.37 -15.91
CA ASP A 14 -2.34 -13.53 -15.38
C ASP A 14 -3.83 -13.25 -15.10
N ILE A 15 -4.32 -12.05 -15.43
CA ILE A 15 -5.72 -11.64 -15.25
C ILE A 15 -6.43 -11.61 -16.60
N ASP A 16 -7.58 -12.28 -16.69
CA ASP A 16 -8.41 -12.26 -17.88
C ASP A 16 -9.10 -10.89 -18.05
N LEU A 17 -8.77 -10.20 -19.13
CA LEU A 17 -9.34 -8.91 -19.50
C LEU A 17 -10.30 -9.02 -20.71
N SER A 18 -10.65 -10.22 -21.18
CA SER A 18 -11.48 -10.45 -22.35
C SER A 18 -12.90 -9.87 -22.21
N GLY A 19 -13.40 -9.72 -20.99
CA GLY A 19 -14.69 -9.08 -20.71
C GLY A 19 -14.81 -7.67 -21.27
N PHE A 20 -13.69 -6.94 -21.39
CA PHE A 20 -13.68 -5.59 -21.97
C PHE A 20 -13.83 -5.61 -23.50
N ASP A 21 -13.35 -6.66 -24.17
CA ASP A 21 -13.45 -6.79 -25.65
C ASP A 21 -14.91 -6.92 -26.11
N ALA A 22 -15.80 -7.39 -25.24
CA ALA A 22 -17.23 -7.43 -25.50
C ALA A 22 -17.90 -6.04 -25.51
N LEU A 23 -17.26 -5.01 -24.95
CA LEU A 23 -17.78 -3.64 -24.89
C LEU A 23 -17.39 -2.79 -26.11
N GLY A 24 -16.41 -3.20 -26.90
CA GLY A 24 -15.98 -2.46 -28.07
C GLY A 24 -14.55 -2.76 -28.50
N GLU A 25 -13.94 -1.81 -29.18
CA GLU A 25 -12.54 -1.86 -29.59
C GLU A 25 -11.64 -1.56 -28.40
N VAL A 26 -10.75 -2.49 -28.02
CA VAL A 26 -9.87 -2.35 -26.85
C VAL A 26 -8.41 -2.33 -27.27
N THR A 27 -7.71 -1.26 -26.91
CA THR A 27 -6.26 -1.14 -27.08
C THR A 27 -5.59 -1.22 -25.71
N ARG A 28 -4.55 -2.04 -25.57
CA ARG A 28 -3.80 -2.23 -24.32
C ARG A 28 -2.34 -1.87 -24.55
N TYR A 29 -1.87 -0.84 -23.84
CA TYR A 29 -0.46 -0.48 -23.78
C TYR A 29 0.11 -0.96 -22.45
N ASP A 30 1.26 -1.62 -22.47
CA ASP A 30 1.94 -2.12 -21.29
C ASP A 30 2.30 -0.96 -20.36
N PHE A 31 2.92 0.06 -20.93
CA PHE A 31 3.29 1.31 -20.25
C PHE A 31 3.08 2.49 -21.21
N THR A 32 2.78 3.66 -20.68
CA THR A 32 2.64 4.91 -21.44
C THR A 32 3.35 6.02 -20.71
N THR A 33 4.28 6.69 -21.39
CA THR A 33 4.89 7.92 -20.87
C THR A 33 3.96 9.12 -21.07
N PRO A 34 4.14 10.20 -20.31
CA PRO A 34 3.36 11.43 -20.52
C PRO A 34 3.44 11.96 -21.95
N GLU A 35 4.58 11.80 -22.63
CA GLU A 35 4.80 12.25 -24.01
C GLU A 35 4.07 11.40 -25.04
N GLU A 36 3.89 10.10 -24.78
CA GLU A 36 3.15 9.18 -25.66
C GLU A 36 1.64 9.28 -25.46
N ALA A 37 1.20 9.68 -24.28
CA ALA A 37 -0.22 9.68 -23.92
C ALA A 37 -1.12 10.45 -24.91
N PRO A 38 -0.77 11.67 -25.40
CA PRO A 38 -1.63 12.41 -26.30
C PRO A 38 -1.98 11.69 -27.59
N GLU A 39 -1.06 10.92 -28.16
CA GLU A 39 -1.35 10.15 -29.39
C GLU A 39 -2.19 8.90 -29.08
N ARG A 40 -1.93 8.25 -27.93
CA ARG A 40 -2.62 7.00 -27.53
C ARG A 40 -4.07 7.22 -27.12
N VAL A 41 -4.42 8.41 -26.60
CA VAL A 41 -5.76 8.71 -26.10
C VAL A 41 -6.68 9.37 -27.12
N LYS A 42 -6.17 9.75 -28.30
CA LYS A 42 -6.80 10.61 -29.29
C LYS A 42 -8.24 10.22 -29.64
N ASP A 43 -8.48 8.92 -29.81
CA ASP A 43 -9.77 8.37 -30.22
C ASP A 43 -10.50 7.64 -29.08
N ALA A 44 -10.03 7.72 -27.84
CA ALA A 44 -10.58 6.99 -26.72
C ALA A 44 -11.91 7.56 -26.23
N ASP A 45 -12.89 6.69 -26.00
CA ASP A 45 -14.11 7.01 -25.24
C ASP A 45 -13.92 6.77 -23.75
N VAL A 46 -13.11 5.75 -23.40
CA VAL A 46 -12.79 5.33 -22.03
C VAL A 46 -11.29 5.13 -21.87
N LEU A 47 -10.73 5.68 -20.82
CA LEU A 47 -9.36 5.37 -20.37
C LEU A 47 -9.38 4.50 -19.12
N ILE A 48 -8.52 3.49 -19.10
CA ILE A 48 -8.26 2.65 -17.92
C ILE A 48 -6.78 2.85 -17.58
N ILE A 49 -6.51 3.32 -16.37
CA ILE A 49 -5.18 3.73 -15.92
C ILE A 49 -4.90 3.29 -14.49
N ASN A 50 -3.63 3.15 -14.12
CA ASN A 50 -3.19 2.97 -12.74
C ASN A 50 -2.30 4.14 -12.28
N LYS A 51 -1.16 4.35 -12.95
CA LYS A 51 -0.14 5.33 -12.55
C LYS A 51 0.05 6.47 -13.53
N VAL A 52 -0.42 6.33 -14.77
CA VAL A 52 -0.29 7.39 -15.78
C VAL A 52 -1.01 8.66 -15.30
N PRO A 53 -0.34 9.83 -15.28
CA PRO A 53 -1.01 11.09 -14.94
C PRO A 53 -2.10 11.43 -15.97
N VAL A 54 -3.24 11.90 -15.48
CA VAL A 54 -4.33 12.39 -16.33
C VAL A 54 -4.54 13.89 -16.06
N ASN A 55 -4.06 14.71 -16.98
CA ASN A 55 -4.09 16.17 -16.92
C ASN A 55 -4.12 16.75 -18.34
N GLU A 56 -4.07 18.08 -18.47
CA GLU A 56 -4.08 18.74 -19.76
C GLU A 56 -2.96 18.24 -20.69
N GLN A 57 -1.75 18.04 -20.19
CA GLN A 57 -0.61 17.61 -21.01
C GLN A 57 -0.82 16.24 -21.64
N THR A 58 -1.46 15.32 -20.91
CA THR A 58 -1.59 13.91 -21.32
C THR A 58 -2.86 13.61 -22.10
N ILE A 59 -3.96 14.36 -21.89
CA ILE A 59 -5.25 14.04 -22.52
C ILE A 59 -5.89 15.17 -23.33
N HIS A 60 -5.13 16.26 -23.68
CA HIS A 60 -5.69 17.38 -24.45
C HIS A 60 -6.22 16.96 -25.83
N THR A 61 -5.67 15.90 -26.44
CA THR A 61 -6.06 15.38 -27.75
C THR A 61 -7.31 14.48 -27.71
N ALA A 62 -7.71 14.02 -26.53
CA ALA A 62 -8.82 13.08 -26.34
C ALA A 62 -10.18 13.77 -26.52
N ALA A 63 -10.60 14.00 -27.78
CA ALA A 63 -11.81 14.76 -28.10
C ALA A 63 -13.12 14.02 -27.73
N HIS A 64 -13.10 12.69 -27.66
CA HIS A 64 -14.26 11.83 -27.44
C HIS A 64 -14.31 11.23 -26.03
N LEU A 65 -13.31 11.50 -25.19
CA LEU A 65 -13.17 10.90 -23.86
C LEU A 65 -14.33 11.31 -22.94
N LYS A 66 -15.01 10.31 -22.38
CA LYS A 66 -16.15 10.48 -21.47
C LYS A 66 -15.88 9.97 -20.07
N LEU A 67 -15.04 8.94 -19.94
CA LEU A 67 -14.81 8.28 -18.66
C LEU A 67 -13.34 7.90 -18.49
N VAL A 68 -12.81 8.17 -17.29
CA VAL A 68 -11.51 7.66 -16.82
C VAL A 68 -11.73 6.71 -15.65
N CYS A 69 -11.28 5.45 -15.77
CA CYS A 69 -11.32 4.46 -14.71
C CYS A 69 -9.90 4.26 -14.14
N VAL A 70 -9.74 4.48 -12.84
CA VAL A 70 -8.47 4.27 -12.14
C VAL A 70 -8.46 2.88 -11.50
N THR A 71 -7.48 2.04 -11.86
CA THR A 71 -7.30 0.68 -11.31
C THR A 71 -6.65 0.73 -9.91
N ALA A 72 -7.10 1.66 -9.08
CA ALA A 72 -6.60 1.87 -7.72
C ALA A 72 -7.64 2.56 -6.83
N THR A 73 -7.38 2.58 -5.52
CA THR A 73 -8.15 3.40 -4.58
C THR A 73 -7.71 4.87 -4.62
N GLY A 74 -6.40 5.13 -4.70
CA GLY A 74 -5.83 6.48 -4.79
C GLY A 74 -6.07 7.12 -6.16
N THR A 75 -6.24 8.45 -6.18
CA THR A 75 -6.53 9.24 -7.37
C THR A 75 -5.62 10.44 -7.51
N ASN A 76 -4.42 10.38 -6.94
CA ASN A 76 -3.47 11.51 -6.90
C ASN A 76 -2.91 11.86 -8.28
N ASN A 77 -3.01 10.93 -9.23
CA ASN A 77 -2.61 11.11 -10.63
C ASN A 77 -3.70 11.74 -11.51
N LEU A 78 -4.85 12.12 -10.95
CA LEU A 78 -5.92 12.80 -11.69
C LEU A 78 -5.92 14.31 -11.39
N ASP A 79 -5.85 15.12 -12.44
CA ASP A 79 -6.26 16.54 -12.39
C ASP A 79 -7.80 16.61 -12.50
N LYS A 80 -8.45 16.60 -11.33
CA LYS A 80 -9.91 16.56 -11.24
C LYS A 80 -10.57 17.83 -11.73
N ASP A 81 -9.91 18.97 -11.59
CA ASP A 81 -10.43 20.26 -12.05
C ASP A 81 -10.39 20.32 -13.58
N TYR A 82 -9.31 19.84 -14.17
CA TYR A 82 -9.23 19.73 -15.64
C TYR A 82 -10.26 18.75 -16.20
N LEU A 83 -10.42 17.56 -15.58
CA LEU A 83 -11.46 16.60 -15.98
C LEU A 83 -12.86 17.20 -15.89
N ALA A 84 -13.17 17.90 -14.81
CA ALA A 84 -14.45 18.59 -14.63
C ALA A 84 -14.68 19.67 -15.68
N SER A 85 -13.64 20.47 -16.02
CA SER A 85 -13.72 21.50 -17.06
C SER A 85 -14.03 20.94 -18.44
N ARG A 86 -13.60 19.69 -18.70
CA ARG A 86 -13.83 18.96 -19.96
C ARG A 86 -15.13 18.14 -19.94
N GLY A 87 -15.86 18.09 -18.83
CA GLY A 87 -17.04 17.24 -18.68
C GLY A 87 -16.73 15.74 -18.69
N ILE A 88 -15.50 15.36 -18.35
CA ILE A 88 -15.03 13.97 -18.32
C ILE A 88 -15.28 13.40 -16.92
N ALA A 89 -16.07 12.32 -16.83
CA ALA A 89 -16.28 11.60 -15.59
C ALA A 89 -15.05 10.76 -15.21
N TRP A 90 -14.87 10.50 -13.92
CA TRP A 90 -13.86 9.56 -13.45
C TRP A 90 -14.42 8.62 -12.38
N ARG A 91 -13.87 7.44 -12.28
CA ARG A 91 -14.18 6.42 -11.29
C ARG A 91 -12.89 5.81 -10.78
N ASN A 92 -12.88 5.45 -9.50
CA ASN A 92 -11.85 4.63 -8.88
C ASN A 92 -12.48 3.43 -8.18
N VAL A 93 -11.68 2.56 -7.59
CA VAL A 93 -12.19 1.37 -6.89
C VAL A 93 -11.68 1.36 -5.46
N ALA A 94 -12.59 1.56 -4.50
CA ALA A 94 -12.30 1.46 -3.07
C ALA A 94 -12.63 0.06 -2.55
N GLY A 95 -11.85 -0.43 -1.58
CA GLY A 95 -12.15 -1.65 -0.82
C GLY A 95 -11.84 -2.98 -1.52
N TYR A 96 -11.44 -2.99 -2.78
CA TYR A 96 -11.17 -4.22 -3.53
C TYR A 96 -10.02 -5.05 -2.94
N SER A 97 -9.03 -4.41 -2.34
CA SER A 97 -7.81 -5.01 -1.81
C SER A 97 -7.77 -5.12 -0.28
N THR A 98 -8.88 -4.87 0.41
CA THR A 98 -8.90 -4.87 1.89
C THR A 98 -8.33 -6.15 2.49
N GLU A 99 -8.77 -7.32 2.02
CA GLU A 99 -8.29 -8.61 2.54
C GLU A 99 -6.82 -8.85 2.20
N THR A 100 -6.39 -8.52 0.98
CA THR A 100 -5.00 -8.73 0.54
C THR A 100 -4.02 -7.83 1.30
N VAL A 101 -4.33 -6.55 1.46
CA VAL A 101 -3.49 -5.62 2.23
C VAL A 101 -3.43 -6.03 3.70
N THR A 102 -4.56 -6.47 4.26
CA THR A 102 -4.60 -7.00 5.63
C THR A 102 -3.70 -8.22 5.76
N GLN A 103 -3.83 -9.21 4.87
CA GLN A 103 -2.98 -10.42 4.85
C GLN A 103 -1.49 -10.04 4.76
N HIS A 104 -1.15 -9.11 3.87
CA HIS A 104 0.24 -8.67 3.68
C HIS A 104 0.80 -7.95 4.92
N THR A 105 -0.03 -7.18 5.63
CA THR A 105 0.34 -6.57 6.92
C THR A 105 0.80 -7.62 7.92
N PHE A 106 0.05 -8.72 8.07
CA PHE A 106 0.42 -9.81 8.97
C PHE A 106 1.63 -10.61 8.46
N ALA A 107 1.74 -10.81 7.15
CA ALA A 107 2.91 -11.47 6.58
C ALA A 107 4.21 -10.69 6.86
N MET A 108 4.19 -9.36 6.68
CA MET A 108 5.32 -8.49 7.02
C MET A 108 5.61 -8.49 8.52
N LEU A 109 4.56 -8.40 9.35
CA LEU A 109 4.72 -8.44 10.81
C LEU A 109 5.43 -9.72 11.24
N PHE A 110 4.91 -10.90 10.86
CA PHE A 110 5.48 -12.17 11.31
C PHE A 110 6.87 -12.44 10.73
N TYR A 111 7.15 -11.99 9.51
CA TYR A 111 8.50 -12.04 8.97
C TYR A 111 9.52 -11.32 9.88
N LEU A 112 9.18 -10.11 10.34
CA LEU A 112 10.03 -9.30 11.21
C LEU A 112 10.00 -9.75 12.67
N LEU A 113 8.83 -10.04 13.21
CA LEU A 113 8.64 -10.43 14.60
C LEU A 113 9.38 -11.74 14.92
N GLU A 114 9.20 -12.76 14.09
CA GLU A 114 9.76 -14.09 14.30
C GLU A 114 11.14 -14.28 13.65
N LYS A 115 11.70 -13.23 13.01
CA LYS A 115 13.02 -13.30 12.34
C LYS A 115 13.11 -14.42 11.31
N LEU A 116 12.01 -14.68 10.54
CA LEU A 116 11.86 -15.87 9.70
C LEU A 116 13.01 -16.01 8.69
N ARG A 117 13.47 -14.91 8.07
CA ARG A 117 14.58 -14.95 7.12
C ARG A 117 15.90 -15.42 7.78
N TYR A 118 16.19 -14.92 8.96
CA TYR A 118 17.38 -15.31 9.71
C TYR A 118 17.38 -16.81 9.98
N TYR A 119 16.28 -17.37 10.48
CA TYR A 119 16.21 -18.81 10.79
C TYR A 119 16.22 -19.69 9.54
N ASP A 120 15.56 -19.24 8.45
CA ASP A 120 15.59 -19.94 7.16
C ASP A 120 17.02 -20.00 6.61
N ASP A 121 17.72 -18.86 6.58
CA ASP A 121 19.12 -18.79 6.14
C ASP A 121 20.05 -19.62 7.05
N TYR A 122 19.83 -19.62 8.37
CA TYR A 122 20.62 -20.41 9.33
C TYR A 122 20.57 -21.91 9.00
N VAL A 123 19.38 -22.42 8.72
CA VAL A 123 19.19 -23.82 8.34
C VAL A 123 19.75 -24.11 6.95
N LYS A 124 19.42 -23.30 5.96
CA LYS A 124 19.82 -23.51 4.55
C LYS A 124 21.33 -23.37 4.31
N ASN A 125 22.02 -22.55 5.09
CA ASN A 125 23.48 -22.44 5.06
C ASN A 125 24.20 -23.58 5.78
N GLY A 126 23.45 -24.58 6.31
CA GLY A 126 24.01 -25.77 6.95
C GLY A 126 24.45 -25.56 8.40
N ASN A 127 24.25 -24.40 8.99
CA ASN A 127 24.65 -24.10 10.37
C ASN A 127 23.94 -25.02 11.36
N TYR A 128 22.64 -25.31 11.12
CA TYR A 128 21.85 -26.18 11.98
C TYR A 128 22.30 -27.66 11.94
N ILE A 129 22.96 -28.11 10.86
CA ILE A 129 23.48 -29.49 10.74
C ILE A 129 24.52 -29.78 11.82
N ASN A 130 25.29 -28.76 12.19
CA ASN A 130 26.41 -28.89 13.14
C ASN A 130 26.04 -28.44 14.57
N ASP A 131 24.76 -28.09 14.80
CA ASP A 131 24.30 -27.73 16.14
C ASP A 131 24.33 -28.92 17.09
N THR A 132 24.64 -28.65 18.35
CA THR A 132 24.62 -29.64 19.44
C THR A 132 23.26 -29.79 20.08
N CYS A 133 22.32 -28.89 19.79
CA CYS A 133 20.97 -28.83 20.35
C CYS A 133 19.94 -28.89 19.22
N PHE A 134 18.75 -29.44 19.50
CA PHE A 134 17.64 -29.48 18.54
C PHE A 134 16.99 -28.10 18.30
N THR A 135 17.43 -27.08 19.00
CA THR A 135 16.88 -25.73 18.95
C THR A 135 17.99 -24.68 18.96
N HIS A 136 17.73 -23.50 18.34
CA HIS A 136 18.68 -22.39 18.20
C HIS A 136 18.04 -21.10 18.73
N PHE A 137 18.69 -20.42 19.69
CA PHE A 137 18.15 -19.26 20.41
C PHE A 137 18.97 -17.96 20.21
N SER A 138 19.70 -17.80 19.11
CA SER A 138 20.49 -16.59 18.90
C SER A 138 19.66 -15.32 18.70
N GLU A 139 18.47 -15.46 18.14
CA GLU A 139 17.52 -14.36 17.99
C GLU A 139 16.31 -14.60 18.91
N HIS A 140 15.80 -13.51 19.47
CA HIS A 140 14.62 -13.56 20.34
C HIS A 140 13.41 -12.99 19.60
N PHE A 141 12.27 -13.63 19.77
CA PHE A 141 10.98 -13.12 19.35
C PHE A 141 9.95 -13.24 20.49
N SER A 142 8.87 -12.49 20.38
CA SER A 142 7.82 -12.47 21.39
C SER A 142 6.48 -12.82 20.78
N GLU A 143 5.57 -13.29 21.64
CA GLU A 143 4.18 -13.52 21.24
C GLU A 143 3.48 -12.19 20.95
N LEU A 144 2.50 -12.21 20.05
CA LEU A 144 1.62 -11.08 19.78
C LEU A 144 0.55 -10.91 20.87
N ASN A 145 0.23 -11.98 21.58
CA ASN A 145 -0.72 -11.98 22.68
C ASN A 145 -0.30 -11.00 23.79
N GLY A 146 -1.23 -10.13 24.20
CA GLY A 146 -1.01 -9.11 25.22
C GLY A 146 -0.21 -7.89 24.74
N LYS A 147 0.23 -7.83 23.47
CA LYS A 147 0.88 -6.65 22.89
C LYS A 147 -0.13 -5.57 22.53
N THR A 148 0.31 -4.32 22.53
CA THR A 148 -0.50 -3.20 22.04
C THR A 148 -0.19 -2.97 20.56
N TRP A 149 -1.24 -2.96 19.73
CA TRP A 149 -1.16 -2.63 18.31
C TRP A 149 -1.80 -1.27 18.06
N GLY A 150 -0.98 -0.30 17.69
CA GLY A 150 -1.41 1.05 17.28
C GLY A 150 -1.70 1.09 15.79
N ILE A 151 -2.90 1.52 15.41
CA ILE A 151 -3.32 1.65 14.01
C ILE A 151 -3.46 3.13 13.66
N ILE A 152 -2.68 3.61 12.69
CA ILE A 152 -2.83 4.94 12.12
C ILE A 152 -3.78 4.86 10.93
N GLY A 153 -5.03 5.32 11.12
CA GLY A 153 -6.08 5.24 10.10
C GLY A 153 -6.95 3.98 10.20
N LEU A 154 -8.10 4.10 10.89
CA LEU A 154 -9.04 2.98 11.10
C LEU A 154 -10.15 2.94 10.02
N GLY A 155 -9.74 2.97 8.73
CA GLY A 155 -10.60 2.73 7.57
C GLY A 155 -10.96 1.25 7.39
N ALA A 156 -11.36 0.83 6.19
CA ALA A 156 -11.71 -0.58 5.91
C ALA A 156 -10.56 -1.54 6.21
N ILE A 157 -9.35 -1.21 5.76
CA ILE A 157 -8.14 -2.01 5.98
C ILE A 157 -7.77 -2.02 7.47
N GLY A 158 -7.64 -0.84 8.09
CA GLY A 158 -7.27 -0.75 9.51
C GLY A 158 -8.23 -1.49 10.44
N ARG A 159 -9.54 -1.46 10.17
CA ARG A 159 -10.54 -2.24 10.91
C ARG A 159 -10.34 -3.74 10.74
N ARG A 160 -10.03 -4.18 9.52
CA ARG A 160 -9.79 -5.60 9.28
C ARG A 160 -8.52 -6.09 9.96
N VAL A 161 -7.46 -5.28 9.93
CA VAL A 161 -6.22 -5.53 10.70
C VAL A 161 -6.53 -5.60 12.20
N ALA A 162 -7.31 -4.66 12.74
CA ALA A 162 -7.70 -4.65 14.14
C ALA A 162 -8.40 -5.95 14.57
N GLN A 163 -9.38 -6.40 13.81
CA GLN A 163 -10.12 -7.66 14.08
C GLN A 163 -9.20 -8.88 14.16
N ILE A 164 -8.23 -8.97 13.26
CA ILE A 164 -7.30 -10.11 13.24
C ILE A 164 -6.25 -9.98 14.34
N ALA A 165 -5.77 -8.76 14.63
CA ALA A 165 -4.85 -8.52 15.74
C ALA A 165 -5.47 -8.92 17.09
N GLU A 166 -6.75 -8.59 17.33
CA GLU A 166 -7.49 -9.06 18.51
C GLU A 166 -7.63 -10.57 18.57
N ALA A 167 -7.82 -11.24 17.42
CA ALA A 167 -7.87 -12.71 17.38
C ALA A 167 -6.55 -13.38 17.79
N PHE A 168 -5.41 -12.66 17.63
CA PHE A 168 -4.10 -13.03 18.18
C PHE A 168 -3.89 -12.59 19.63
N GLY A 169 -4.90 -11.97 20.27
CA GLY A 169 -4.83 -11.51 21.66
C GLY A 169 -4.14 -10.14 21.84
N ALA A 170 -3.94 -9.36 20.78
CA ALA A 170 -3.40 -8.01 20.88
C ALA A 170 -4.46 -7.01 21.39
N HIS A 171 -4.01 -5.98 22.10
CA HIS A 171 -4.84 -4.83 22.47
C HIS A 171 -4.74 -3.76 21.38
N VAL A 172 -5.85 -3.43 20.72
CA VAL A 172 -5.87 -2.48 19.62
C VAL A 172 -6.26 -1.09 20.10
N ILE A 173 -5.44 -0.10 19.73
CA ILE A 173 -5.73 1.34 19.82
C ILE A 173 -5.54 1.99 18.45
N TYR A 174 -6.18 3.13 18.20
CA TYR A 174 -6.00 3.80 16.91
C TYR A 174 -5.90 5.32 17.02
N TYR A 175 -5.22 5.91 16.03
CA TYR A 175 -5.19 7.35 15.80
C TYR A 175 -5.90 7.70 14.49
N SER A 176 -6.68 8.80 14.50
CA SER A 176 -7.34 9.36 13.34
C SER A 176 -6.84 10.78 13.10
N ALA A 177 -6.10 11.00 12.00
CA ALA A 177 -5.59 12.32 11.65
C ALA A 177 -6.71 13.34 11.35
N SER A 178 -7.89 12.88 10.90
CA SER A 178 -9.07 13.74 10.71
C SER A 178 -9.78 14.10 12.02
N GLY A 179 -9.37 13.51 13.15
CA GLY A 179 -10.05 13.68 14.45
C GLY A 179 -11.44 13.02 14.55
N GLN A 180 -11.96 12.51 13.44
CA GLN A 180 -13.27 11.88 13.44
C GLN A 180 -13.22 10.50 14.11
N PRO A 181 -14.10 10.24 15.10
CA PRO A 181 -14.16 8.93 15.73
C PRO A 181 -14.68 7.88 14.75
N ALA A 182 -14.02 6.73 14.71
CA ALA A 182 -14.59 5.58 14.04
C ALA A 182 -15.67 4.96 14.92
N GLN A 183 -16.89 4.79 14.38
CA GLN A 183 -18.01 4.18 15.11
C GLN A 183 -17.88 2.65 15.13
N ASN A 184 -16.99 2.08 15.97
CA ASN A 184 -16.68 0.65 15.87
C ASN A 184 -16.12 -0.03 17.12
N GLY A 185 -16.19 0.58 18.28
CA GLY A 185 -15.80 -0.07 19.53
C GLY A 185 -14.31 -0.08 19.86
N TYR A 186 -13.43 0.40 18.98
CA TYR A 186 -11.99 0.55 19.26
C TYR A 186 -11.69 1.86 19.99
N THR A 187 -10.65 1.87 20.83
CA THR A 187 -10.22 3.04 21.58
C THR A 187 -9.42 3.99 20.70
N GLN A 188 -9.96 5.18 20.44
CA GLN A 188 -9.22 6.28 19.81
C GLN A 188 -8.32 6.94 20.84
N VAL A 189 -7.08 7.22 20.46
CA VAL A 189 -6.10 7.94 21.26
C VAL A 189 -5.46 9.07 20.45
N ASP A 190 -4.77 9.99 21.10
CA ASP A 190 -3.89 10.94 20.42
C ASP A 190 -2.63 10.24 19.85
N LEU A 191 -1.90 10.94 18.99
CA LEU A 191 -0.72 10.38 18.34
C LEU A 191 0.36 10.00 19.35
N ASP A 192 0.64 10.86 20.32
CA ASP A 192 1.68 10.63 21.33
C ASP A 192 1.39 9.38 22.18
N THR A 193 0.14 9.21 22.59
CA THR A 193 -0.31 8.00 23.30
C THR A 193 -0.15 6.76 22.42
N LEU A 194 -0.51 6.83 21.13
CA LEU A 194 -0.34 5.70 20.22
C LEU A 194 1.15 5.34 20.08
N LEU A 195 2.02 6.32 19.83
CA LEU A 195 3.45 6.09 19.64
C LEU A 195 4.11 5.47 20.88
N THR A 196 3.81 6.00 22.07
CA THR A 196 4.44 5.54 23.31
C THR A 196 3.91 4.21 23.83
N ALA A 197 2.63 3.90 23.59
CA ALA A 197 2.00 2.69 24.13
C ALA A 197 2.19 1.44 23.24
N SER A 198 2.43 1.63 21.94
CA SER A 198 2.35 0.52 20.99
C SER A 198 3.63 -0.31 20.90
N ASP A 199 3.47 -1.62 20.80
CA ASP A 199 4.53 -2.59 20.45
C ASP A 199 4.61 -2.81 18.95
N ILE A 200 3.48 -2.68 18.24
CA ILE A 200 3.34 -2.69 16.80
C ILE A 200 2.60 -1.43 16.38
N ILE A 201 3.09 -0.76 15.33
CA ILE A 201 2.40 0.38 14.71
C ILE A 201 2.23 0.09 13.23
N SER A 202 0.99 0.19 12.71
CA SER A 202 0.72 0.04 11.28
C SER A 202 -0.04 1.23 10.71
N VAL A 203 0.38 1.69 9.52
CA VAL A 203 -0.21 2.82 8.80
C VAL A 203 -1.14 2.31 7.71
N HIS A 204 -2.41 2.74 7.78
CA HIS A 204 -3.47 2.48 6.81
C HIS A 204 -4.26 3.75 6.47
N ALA A 205 -3.69 4.91 6.81
CA ALA A 205 -4.26 6.22 6.53
C ALA A 205 -4.02 6.64 5.06
N PRO A 206 -4.91 7.45 4.46
CA PRO A 206 -4.62 8.12 3.20
C PRO A 206 -3.59 9.24 3.40
N LEU A 207 -2.86 9.58 2.33
CA LEU A 207 -2.01 10.77 2.30
C LEU A 207 -2.88 12.01 2.11
N ASN A 208 -2.72 12.98 3.00
CA ASN A 208 -3.33 14.31 2.93
C ASN A 208 -2.51 15.29 3.78
N GLU A 209 -2.95 16.55 3.87
CA GLU A 209 -2.29 17.61 4.65
C GLU A 209 -2.07 17.29 6.15
N TYR A 210 -2.87 16.38 6.73
CA TYR A 210 -2.77 15.98 8.15
C TYR A 210 -1.89 14.76 8.36
N THR A 211 -1.50 14.07 7.29
CA THR A 211 -0.74 12.82 7.37
C THR A 211 0.61 12.90 6.68
N GLU A 212 0.84 13.91 5.85
CA GLU A 212 2.14 14.12 5.20
C GLU A 212 3.21 14.42 6.25
N ASN A 213 4.32 13.67 6.21
CA ASN A 213 5.44 13.74 7.16
C ASN A 213 5.00 13.60 8.63
N LEU A 214 3.89 12.91 8.89
CA LEU A 214 3.36 12.68 10.23
C LEU A 214 4.34 11.92 11.13
N LEU A 215 5.13 11.03 10.53
CA LEU A 215 6.09 10.17 11.22
C LEU A 215 7.51 10.60 10.85
N ASP A 216 7.98 11.56 11.60
CA ASP A 216 9.31 12.16 11.55
C ASP A 216 10.22 11.64 12.67
N LYS A 217 11.40 12.22 12.82
CA LYS A 217 12.37 11.89 13.85
C LYS A 217 11.77 11.93 15.27
N ASP A 218 10.97 12.96 15.57
CA ASP A 218 10.40 13.13 16.91
C ASP A 218 9.33 12.06 17.18
N ALA A 219 8.61 11.61 16.15
CA ALA A 219 7.67 10.51 16.24
C ALA A 219 8.39 9.18 16.52
N PHE A 220 9.48 8.86 15.78
CA PHE A 220 10.25 7.64 16.03
C PHE A 220 10.90 7.62 17.41
N ALA A 221 11.43 8.74 17.88
CA ALA A 221 12.02 8.86 19.21
C ALA A 221 11.03 8.61 20.38
N LYS A 222 9.71 8.76 20.14
CA LYS A 222 8.66 8.44 21.12
C LYS A 222 8.26 6.98 21.13
N MET A 223 8.57 6.22 20.07
CA MET A 223 8.21 4.80 19.98
C MET A 223 9.01 3.95 20.98
N LYS A 224 8.49 2.78 21.30
CA LYS A 224 9.25 1.79 22.08
C LYS A 224 10.43 1.29 21.27
N LYS A 225 11.59 1.06 21.91
CA LYS A 225 12.75 0.43 21.26
C LYS A 225 12.45 -0.96 20.68
N SER A 226 11.46 -1.63 21.24
CA SER A 226 10.97 -2.92 20.73
C SER A 226 9.90 -2.81 19.65
N CYS A 227 9.52 -1.59 19.24
CA CYS A 227 8.44 -1.37 18.30
C CYS A 227 8.78 -1.92 16.91
N ILE A 228 7.82 -2.63 16.29
CA ILE A 228 7.83 -2.98 14.86
C ILE A 228 6.88 -2.02 14.15
N PHE A 229 7.44 -1.25 13.22
CA PHE A 229 6.71 -0.28 12.41
C PHE A 229 6.36 -0.83 11.04
N LEU A 230 5.11 -0.66 10.57
CA LEU A 230 4.64 -1.15 9.28
C LEU A 230 3.95 -0.01 8.49
N ASN A 231 4.39 0.24 7.25
CA ASN A 231 3.71 1.19 6.36
C ASN A 231 3.19 0.49 5.10
N LEU A 232 1.87 0.32 5.03
CA LEU A 232 1.14 -0.16 3.86
C LEU A 232 0.11 0.87 3.37
N GLY A 233 0.24 2.11 3.83
CA GLY A 233 -0.60 3.23 3.44
C GLY A 233 -0.02 4.01 2.26
N ARG A 234 0.75 5.06 2.57
CA ARG A 234 1.46 5.92 1.61
C ARG A 234 2.78 6.37 2.23
N GLU A 235 3.83 6.40 1.43
CA GLU A 235 5.16 6.73 1.95
C GLU A 235 5.33 8.17 2.42
N PRO A 236 4.80 9.19 1.75
CA PRO A 236 4.96 10.56 2.26
C PRO A 236 4.36 10.81 3.67
N ILE A 237 3.74 9.79 4.28
CA ILE A 237 3.37 9.83 5.71
C ILE A 237 4.60 9.69 6.61
N VAL A 238 5.67 9.10 6.11
CA VAL A 238 6.93 8.81 6.80
C VAL A 238 8.07 9.64 6.18
N VAL A 239 8.94 10.16 7.01
CA VAL A 239 10.21 10.75 6.56
C VAL A 239 11.25 9.63 6.47
N GLU A 240 11.57 9.17 5.24
CA GLU A 240 12.44 7.98 5.02
C GLU A 240 13.82 8.11 5.66
N GLN A 241 14.41 9.31 5.66
CA GLN A 241 15.71 9.54 6.31
C GLN A 241 15.61 9.35 7.83
N ASP A 242 14.55 9.83 8.45
CA ASP A 242 14.35 9.72 9.90
C ASP A 242 14.06 8.26 10.31
N LEU A 243 13.33 7.51 9.46
CA LEU A 243 13.14 6.07 9.64
C LEU A 243 14.48 5.31 9.52
N TYR A 244 15.32 5.66 8.53
CA TYR A 244 16.65 5.09 8.40
C TYR A 244 17.47 5.32 9.67
N ASP A 245 17.52 6.56 10.16
CA ASP A 245 18.26 6.93 11.36
C ASP A 245 17.73 6.16 12.59
N ALA A 246 16.42 6.06 12.76
CA ALA A 246 15.80 5.31 13.86
C ALA A 246 16.16 3.81 13.83
N LEU A 247 16.26 3.21 12.64
CA LEU A 247 16.63 1.80 12.49
C LEU A 247 18.11 1.54 12.78
N ILE A 248 19.02 2.45 12.35
CA ILE A 248 20.46 2.24 12.57
C ILE A 248 20.90 2.59 14.01
N THR A 249 20.15 3.43 14.71
CA THR A 249 20.42 3.80 16.11
C THR A 249 19.65 2.95 17.12
N ASP A 250 18.87 1.94 16.68
CA ASP A 250 18.04 1.08 17.53
C ASP A 250 17.01 1.87 18.35
N GLU A 251 16.45 2.95 17.79
CA GLU A 251 15.30 3.67 18.37
C GLU A 251 14.02 2.84 18.22
N ILE A 252 13.92 2.08 17.12
CA ILE A 252 12.88 1.06 16.91
C ILE A 252 13.50 -0.28 16.51
N ALA A 253 12.82 -1.38 16.75
CA ALA A 253 13.37 -2.71 16.50
C ALA A 253 13.44 -3.06 15.01
N ALA A 254 12.39 -2.76 14.26
CA ALA A 254 12.31 -3.12 12.84
C ALA A 254 11.23 -2.31 12.11
N ALA A 255 11.32 -2.27 10.78
CA ALA A 255 10.29 -1.69 9.93
C ALA A 255 9.96 -2.58 8.72
N GLY A 256 8.68 -2.58 8.32
CA GLY A 256 8.17 -3.20 7.10
C GLY A 256 7.48 -2.16 6.23
N LEU A 257 7.90 -2.03 4.97
CA LEU A 257 7.37 -1.04 4.04
C LEU A 257 6.90 -1.73 2.76
N ASP A 258 5.67 -1.45 2.35
CA ASP A 258 5.18 -1.83 1.01
C ASP A 258 5.20 -0.66 0.03
N VAL A 259 5.44 0.55 0.53
CA VAL A 259 5.43 1.80 -0.23
C VAL A 259 6.68 2.62 0.04
N LEU A 260 7.14 3.40 -0.96
CA LEU A 260 8.32 4.26 -0.90
C LEU A 260 8.01 5.65 -1.49
N CYS A 261 8.73 6.69 -1.07
CA CYS A 261 8.58 8.05 -1.60
C CYS A 261 8.81 8.11 -3.11
N GLN A 262 9.79 7.33 -3.58
CA GLN A 262 10.04 7.14 -5.01
C GLN A 262 9.89 5.67 -5.37
N GLU A 263 8.97 5.37 -6.29
CA GLU A 263 8.74 4.04 -6.84
C GLU A 263 8.91 4.06 -8.38
N PRO A 264 9.80 3.21 -8.95
CA PRO A 264 10.72 2.28 -8.30
C PRO A 264 11.77 2.97 -7.40
N MET A 265 12.28 2.21 -6.41
CA MET A 265 13.27 2.70 -5.43
C MET A 265 14.54 3.23 -6.09
N SER A 266 15.02 4.38 -5.64
CA SER A 266 16.30 4.95 -6.07
C SER A 266 17.48 4.29 -5.32
N GLU A 267 18.65 4.18 -5.99
CA GLU A 267 19.89 3.76 -5.33
C GLU A 267 20.35 4.73 -4.24
N GLN A 268 19.92 6.00 -4.31
CA GLN A 268 20.21 7.03 -3.32
C GLN A 268 19.26 6.97 -2.11
N ASN A 269 18.24 6.14 -2.13
CA ASN A 269 17.34 5.99 -0.99
C ASN A 269 18.13 5.49 0.24
N PRO A 270 18.08 6.18 1.39
CA PRO A 270 18.87 5.79 2.57
C PRO A 270 18.55 4.37 3.05
N LEU A 271 17.30 3.94 2.94
CA LEU A 271 16.84 2.61 3.35
C LEU A 271 17.51 1.48 2.55
N PHE A 272 17.96 1.77 1.32
CA PHE A 272 18.69 0.78 0.51
C PHE A 272 20.00 0.30 1.15
N GLN A 273 20.56 1.06 2.08
CA GLN A 273 21.78 0.70 2.79
C GLN A 273 21.57 -0.36 3.88
N ILE A 274 20.33 -0.51 4.38
CA ILE A 274 20.00 -1.51 5.42
C ILE A 274 19.80 -2.87 4.76
N LYS A 275 20.78 -3.76 4.92
CA LYS A 275 20.75 -5.13 4.37
C LYS A 275 20.31 -6.19 5.40
N ASP A 276 20.20 -5.79 6.66
CA ASP A 276 19.76 -6.69 7.72
C ASP A 276 18.24 -6.91 7.64
N SER A 277 17.86 -8.11 7.20
CA SER A 277 16.46 -8.51 7.06
C SER A 277 15.70 -8.63 8.40
N ARG A 278 16.42 -8.57 9.53
CA ARG A 278 15.80 -8.53 10.86
C ARG A 278 15.33 -7.12 11.21
N LYS A 279 15.92 -6.08 10.57
CA LYS A 279 15.60 -4.67 10.80
C LYS A 279 14.66 -4.09 9.76
N LEU A 280 14.79 -4.50 8.51
CA LEU A 280 14.03 -3.88 7.42
C LEU A 280 13.55 -4.93 6.42
N LEU A 281 12.25 -4.89 6.13
CA LEU A 281 11.60 -5.58 5.02
C LEU A 281 10.96 -4.54 4.11
N ILE A 282 11.30 -4.56 2.81
CA ILE A 282 10.62 -3.74 1.79
C ILE A 282 10.03 -4.68 0.75
N THR A 283 8.76 -4.47 0.40
CA THR A 283 8.09 -5.11 -0.73
C THR A 283 7.71 -4.05 -1.77
N PRO A 284 7.76 -4.38 -3.08
CA PRO A 284 7.63 -3.38 -4.14
C PRO A 284 6.16 -3.04 -4.48
N HIS A 285 5.43 -2.49 -3.50
CA HIS A 285 4.04 -2.03 -3.59
C HIS A 285 3.09 -3.13 -4.07
N ILE A 286 3.17 -4.31 -3.46
CA ILE A 286 2.41 -5.51 -3.83
C ILE A 286 1.33 -5.91 -2.82
N ALA A 287 1.16 -5.19 -1.72
CA ALA A 287 0.18 -5.54 -0.70
C ALA A 287 -1.26 -5.66 -1.24
N TRP A 288 -1.58 -4.95 -2.32
CA TRP A 288 -2.87 -4.97 -3.00
C TRP A 288 -3.00 -6.10 -4.04
N ALA A 289 -1.89 -6.71 -4.50
CA ALA A 289 -1.76 -7.41 -5.78
C ALA A 289 -2.18 -8.89 -5.75
N GLY A 290 -2.90 -9.35 -4.73
CA GLY A 290 -3.47 -10.71 -4.74
C GLY A 290 -4.36 -10.97 -5.95
N ILE A 291 -4.33 -12.19 -6.48
CA ILE A 291 -5.05 -12.56 -7.71
C ILE A 291 -6.55 -12.23 -7.59
N GLU A 292 -7.17 -12.62 -6.49
CA GLU A 292 -8.59 -12.39 -6.25
C GLU A 292 -8.93 -10.89 -6.13
N ALA A 293 -8.01 -10.10 -5.57
CA ALA A 293 -8.18 -8.64 -5.49
C ALA A 293 -8.10 -7.99 -6.86
N ARG A 294 -7.17 -8.44 -7.72
CA ARG A 294 -7.02 -7.93 -9.10
C ARG A 294 -8.20 -8.34 -9.98
N ILE A 295 -8.70 -9.56 -9.88
CA ILE A 295 -9.93 -10.01 -10.57
C ILE A 295 -11.09 -9.12 -10.13
N ARG A 296 -11.33 -8.97 -8.82
CA ARG A 296 -12.39 -8.11 -8.28
C ARG A 296 -12.27 -6.66 -8.74
N LEU A 297 -11.06 -6.13 -8.79
CA LEU A 297 -10.78 -4.79 -9.29
C LEU A 297 -11.26 -4.63 -10.74
N MET A 298 -10.89 -5.56 -11.63
CA MET A 298 -11.23 -5.49 -13.05
C MET A 298 -12.72 -5.73 -13.29
N ASP A 299 -13.36 -6.62 -12.52
CA ASP A 299 -14.81 -6.83 -12.56
C ASP A 299 -15.59 -5.55 -12.16
N ILE A 300 -15.12 -4.85 -11.12
CA ILE A 300 -15.74 -3.58 -10.69
C ILE A 300 -15.60 -2.52 -11.79
N ILE A 301 -14.42 -2.39 -12.40
CA ILE A 301 -14.20 -1.43 -13.50
C ILE A 301 -15.06 -1.77 -14.70
N LEU A 302 -15.13 -3.04 -15.08
CA LEU A 302 -16.00 -3.50 -16.17
C LEU A 302 -17.47 -3.10 -15.94
N ASN A 303 -17.96 -3.31 -14.71
CA ASN A 303 -19.31 -2.93 -14.32
C ASN A 303 -19.49 -1.40 -14.27
N GLN A 304 -18.51 -0.64 -13.78
CA GLN A 304 -18.56 0.83 -13.80
C GLN A 304 -18.68 1.39 -15.23
N ILE A 305 -18.02 0.78 -16.21
CA ILE A 305 -18.14 1.17 -17.62
C ILE A 305 -19.53 0.83 -18.14
N LYS A 306 -20.02 -0.40 -17.87
CA LYS A 306 -21.39 -0.81 -18.28
C LYS A 306 -22.45 0.12 -17.73
N ASP A 307 -22.39 0.42 -16.42
CA ASP A 307 -23.35 1.29 -15.74
C ASP A 307 -23.29 2.72 -16.29
N PHE A 308 -22.09 3.23 -16.62
CA PHE A 308 -21.92 4.59 -17.14
C PHE A 308 -22.50 4.76 -18.56
N PHE A 309 -22.43 3.72 -19.40
CA PHE A 309 -22.92 3.74 -20.77
C PHE A 309 -24.29 3.03 -20.94
N GLU A 310 -24.93 2.60 -19.84
CA GLU A 310 -26.23 1.90 -19.83
C GLU A 310 -26.26 0.65 -20.71
N LEU A 311 -25.21 -0.22 -20.63
CA LEU A 311 -24.99 -1.41 -21.42
C LEU A 311 -25.46 -2.70 -20.73
#